data_c76b8a5bf2d7bb55783b008681f5744e
#
_entry.id   c76b8a5bf2d7bb55783b008681f5744e
#
_cell.length_a   1.000
_cell.length_b   1.000
_cell.length_c   1.000
_cell.angle_alpha   90.00
_cell.angle_beta   90.00
_cell.angle_gamma   90.00
#
_symmetry.space_group_name_H-M   'P 1'
#
loop_
_entity.id
_entity.type
_entity.pdbx_description
1 polymer ?
#
loop_
_entity_poly.entity_id
_entity_poly.type
_entity_poly.pdbx_seq_one_letter_code
_entity_poly.pdbx_strand_id
1 'polypeptide(L)' 'MVATIDAASLALLLSIGHQTGLLDTMAGLPPATSAQIAEAAGLNERYVREWLGGMTTGHVVDYDPETATYLLPPTAQAC' A
#
# COMPACT_ATOMS: atom_id res chain seq x y z
N MET A 1 -4.08 7.09 -23.56
CA MET A 1 -3.76 7.64 -22.27
C MET A 1 -2.81 6.76 -21.50
N VAL A 2 -1.94 7.38 -20.85
CA VAL A 2 -0.93 6.65 -20.12
C VAL A 2 -1.53 6.10 -18.82
N ALA A 3 -1.37 4.83 -18.61
CA ALA A 3 -1.84 4.21 -17.38
C ALA A 3 -0.86 4.45 -16.21
N THR A 4 -0.03 5.43 -16.34
CA THR A 4 0.98 5.72 -15.35
C THR A 4 0.39 6.45 -14.15
N ILE A 5 0.86 6.08 -12.97
CA ILE A 5 0.53 6.82 -11.76
C ILE A 5 1.36 8.09 -11.78
N ASP A 6 0.70 9.23 -11.87
CA ASP A 6 1.40 10.51 -11.78
C ASP A 6 1.38 11.00 -10.32
N ALA A 7 1.98 12.17 -10.10
CA ALA A 7 2.10 12.69 -8.74
C ALA A 7 0.73 12.94 -8.10
N ALA A 8 -0.25 13.38 -8.90
CA ALA A 8 -1.58 13.65 -8.36
C ALA A 8 -2.28 12.37 -7.94
N SER A 9 -2.16 11.32 -8.77
CA SER A 9 -2.76 10.02 -8.44
C SER A 9 -2.11 9.41 -7.21
N LEU A 10 -0.80 9.52 -7.09
CA LEU A 10 -0.09 9.01 -5.93
C LEU A 10 -0.46 9.78 -4.67
N ALA A 11 -0.64 11.08 -4.77
CA ALA A 11 -1.07 11.88 -3.64
C ALA A 11 -2.46 11.45 -3.16
N LEU A 12 -3.36 11.12 -4.11
CA LEU A 12 -4.68 10.61 -3.75
C LEU A 12 -4.58 9.28 -3.04
N LEU A 13 -3.73 8.37 -3.54
CA LEU A 13 -3.54 7.07 -2.90
C LEU A 13 -2.96 7.21 -1.50
N LEU A 14 -2.04 8.14 -1.30
CA LEU A 14 -1.49 8.41 0.02
C LEU A 14 -2.57 8.95 0.97
N SER A 15 -3.43 9.82 0.46
CA SER A 15 -4.54 10.34 1.24
C SER A 15 -5.49 9.23 1.66
N ILE A 16 -5.81 8.33 0.73
CA ILE A 16 -6.65 7.17 1.02
C ILE A 16 -6.00 6.30 2.09
N GLY A 17 -4.71 6.02 1.95
CA GLY A 17 -3.98 5.22 2.92
C GLY A 17 -3.98 5.85 4.31
N HIS A 18 -3.89 7.16 4.36
CA HIS A 18 -3.92 7.88 5.64
C HIS A 18 -5.33 7.82 6.25
N GLN A 19 -6.36 8.10 5.44
CA GLN A 19 -7.73 8.17 5.93
C GLN A 19 -8.26 6.80 6.37
N THR A 20 -7.86 5.74 5.69
CA THR A 20 -8.31 4.38 6.01
C THR A 20 -7.48 3.72 7.09
N GLY A 21 -6.35 4.30 7.47
CA GLY A 21 -5.43 3.71 8.41
C GLY A 21 -4.52 2.65 7.81
N LEU A 22 -4.54 2.48 6.47
CA LEU A 22 -3.71 1.48 5.81
C LEU A 22 -2.22 1.74 6.01
N LEU A 23 -1.81 3.00 5.93
CA LEU A 23 -0.40 3.34 6.13
C LEU A 23 0.04 3.04 7.56
N ASP A 24 -0.76 3.40 8.55
CA ASP A 24 -0.46 3.10 9.94
C ASP A 24 -0.43 1.60 10.19
N THR A 25 -1.38 0.87 9.60
CA THR A 25 -1.43 -0.58 9.74
C THR A 25 -0.16 -1.21 9.18
N MET A 26 0.24 -0.82 7.97
CA MET A 26 1.43 -1.38 7.35
C MET A 26 2.71 -0.99 8.08
N ALA A 27 2.73 0.19 8.68
CA ALA A 27 3.92 0.62 9.43
C ALA A 27 4.22 -0.31 10.61
N GLY A 28 3.19 -0.93 11.16
CA GLY A 28 3.36 -1.86 12.27
C GLY A 28 3.46 -3.31 11.88
N LEU A 29 3.43 -3.63 10.57
CA LEU A 29 3.43 -5.01 10.11
C LEU A 29 4.76 -5.40 9.46
N PRO A 30 5.19 -6.65 9.64
CA PRO A 30 6.23 -7.21 8.77
C PRO A 30 5.68 -7.38 7.36
N PRO A 31 6.50 -7.82 6.40
CA PRO A 31 5.99 -8.08 5.06
C PRO A 31 4.77 -9.00 5.14
N ALA A 32 3.70 -8.62 4.47
CA ALA A 32 2.41 -9.30 4.59
C ALA A 32 1.70 -9.33 3.25
N THR A 33 0.84 -10.34 3.05
CA THR A 33 0.02 -10.43 1.85
C THR A 33 -1.10 -9.40 1.89
N SER A 34 -1.73 -9.15 0.73
CA SER A 34 -2.86 -8.24 0.68
C SER A 34 -4.00 -8.68 1.60
N ALA A 35 -4.21 -10.00 1.71
CA ALA A 35 -5.25 -10.53 2.58
C ALA A 35 -4.94 -10.24 4.05
N GLN A 36 -3.67 -10.41 4.44
CA GLN A 36 -3.25 -10.14 5.81
C GLN A 36 -3.36 -8.66 6.14
N ILE A 37 -2.98 -7.80 5.21
CA ILE A 37 -3.07 -6.36 5.40
C ILE A 37 -4.54 -5.94 5.51
N ALA A 38 -5.39 -6.48 4.64
CA ALA A 38 -6.82 -6.18 4.67
C ALA A 38 -7.45 -6.58 6.00
N GLU A 39 -7.10 -7.76 6.48
CA GLU A 39 -7.62 -8.24 7.75
C GLU A 39 -7.16 -7.35 8.91
N ALA A 40 -5.89 -6.98 8.91
CA ALA A 40 -5.36 -6.12 9.96
C ALA A 40 -6.00 -4.74 9.96
N ALA A 41 -6.34 -4.23 8.78
CA ALA A 41 -6.95 -2.90 8.64
C ALA A 41 -8.48 -2.95 8.76
N GLY A 42 -9.08 -4.12 8.71
CA GLY A 42 -10.53 -4.25 8.74
C GLY A 42 -11.18 -3.82 7.45
N LEU A 43 -10.51 -4.02 6.31
CA LEU A 43 -10.98 -3.57 5.02
C LEU A 43 -11.14 -4.75 4.06
N ASN A 44 -11.82 -4.49 2.94
CA ASN A 44 -12.01 -5.47 1.89
C ASN A 44 -10.68 -5.77 1.19
N GLU A 45 -10.35 -7.05 1.01
CA GLU A 45 -9.07 -7.45 0.42
C GLU A 45 -8.91 -6.92 -1.00
N ARG A 46 -9.96 -6.97 -1.80
CA ARG A 46 -9.87 -6.49 -3.19
C ARG A 46 -9.53 -5.00 -3.23
N TYR A 47 -10.16 -4.23 -2.36
CA TYR A 47 -9.90 -2.80 -2.26
C TYR A 47 -8.45 -2.54 -1.86
N VAL A 48 -7.97 -3.29 -0.86
CA VAL A 48 -6.60 -3.14 -0.38
C VAL A 48 -5.60 -3.56 -1.46
N ARG A 49 -5.89 -4.65 -2.17
CA ARG A 49 -5.01 -5.13 -3.24
C ARG A 49 -4.88 -4.10 -4.35
N GLU A 50 -5.97 -3.46 -4.74
CA GLU A 50 -5.92 -2.43 -5.77
C GLU A 50 -5.12 -1.21 -5.30
N TRP A 51 -5.32 -0.81 -4.05
CA TRP A 51 -4.55 0.28 -3.46
C TRP A 51 -3.05 -0.06 -3.41
N LEU A 52 -2.72 -1.28 -3.00
CA LEU A 52 -1.34 -1.73 -2.94
C LEU A 52 -0.69 -1.73 -4.32
N GLY A 53 -1.45 -2.11 -5.35
CA GLY A 53 -0.94 -2.07 -6.72
C GLY A 53 -0.49 -0.67 -7.13
N GLY A 54 -1.29 0.34 -6.81
CA GLY A 54 -0.94 1.72 -7.09
C GLY A 54 0.25 2.19 -6.27
N MET A 55 0.28 1.84 -4.99
CA MET A 55 1.38 2.23 -4.10
C MET A 55 2.69 1.57 -4.51
N THR A 56 2.64 0.33 -4.97
CA THR A 56 3.83 -0.38 -5.45
C THR A 56 4.34 0.26 -6.75
N THR A 57 3.44 0.58 -7.65
CA THR A 57 3.79 1.25 -8.91
C THR A 57 4.44 2.61 -8.62
N GLY A 58 3.96 3.31 -7.61
CA GLY A 58 4.53 4.59 -7.20
C GLY A 58 5.78 4.49 -6.35
N HIS A 59 6.26 3.29 -6.08
CA HIS A 59 7.49 3.02 -5.31
C HIS A 59 7.39 3.46 -3.85
N VAL A 60 6.17 3.56 -3.31
CA VAL A 60 5.98 3.84 -1.89
C VAL A 60 5.99 2.56 -1.08
N VAL A 61 5.46 1.48 -1.66
CA VAL A 61 5.38 0.17 -1.04
C VAL A 61 6.24 -0.80 -1.84
N ASP A 62 7.02 -1.62 -1.15
CA ASP A 62 7.83 -2.66 -1.77
C ASP A 62 7.03 -3.95 -1.87
N TYR A 63 7.20 -4.67 -2.97
CA TYR A 63 6.52 -5.93 -3.20
C TYR A 63 7.54 -7.04 -3.45
N ASP A 64 7.39 -8.16 -2.76
CA ASP A 64 8.22 -9.34 -2.96
C ASP A 64 7.40 -10.38 -3.72
N PRO A 65 7.72 -10.64 -5.00
CA PRO A 65 6.95 -11.61 -5.79
C PRO A 65 7.15 -13.06 -5.34
N GLU A 66 8.24 -13.36 -4.65
CA GLU A 66 8.48 -14.73 -4.18
C GLU A 66 7.52 -15.13 -3.08
N THR A 67 7.19 -14.21 -2.21
CA THR A 67 6.30 -14.47 -1.08
C THR A 67 4.94 -13.80 -1.25
N ALA A 68 4.77 -13.01 -2.31
CA ALA A 68 3.56 -12.23 -2.58
C ALA A 68 3.23 -11.31 -1.39
N THR A 69 4.24 -10.67 -0.82
CA THR A 69 4.06 -9.81 0.33
C THR A 69 4.43 -8.36 0.02
N TYR A 70 3.85 -7.46 0.78
CA TYR A 70 4.07 -6.03 0.64
C TYR A 70 4.66 -5.49 1.94
N LEU A 71 5.52 -4.48 1.79
CA LEU A 71 6.17 -3.85 2.96
C LEU A 71 6.21 -2.34 2.73
N LEU A 72 5.84 -1.60 3.76
CA LEU A 72 6.03 -0.14 3.77
C LEU A 72 7.42 0.12 4.34
N PRO A 73 8.40 0.54 3.50
CA PRO A 73 9.76 0.70 3.98
C PRO A 73 9.88 1.85 4.97
N PRO A 74 10.88 1.80 5.87
CA PRO A 74 11.04 2.85 6.88
C PRO A 74 11.17 4.25 6.31
N THR A 75 11.76 4.39 5.12
CA THR A 75 11.91 5.69 4.48
C THR A 75 10.56 6.30 4.12
N ALA A 76 9.59 5.46 3.72
CA ALA A 76 8.25 5.92 3.43
C ALA A 76 7.49 6.25 4.72
N GLN A 77 7.78 5.55 5.80
CA GLN A 77 7.14 5.80 7.09
C GLN A 77 7.60 7.13 7.70
N ALA A 78 8.78 7.59 7.36
CA ALA A 78 9.33 8.80 7.92
C ALA A 78 8.72 10.08 7.34
N CYS A 79 7.95 9.98 6.29
CA CYS A 79 7.34 11.12 5.63
C CYS A 79 6.10 11.63 6.34
#